data_5e0b6cc05686b29c9275b484acdd492e
#
_entry.id   5e0b6cc05686b29c9275b484acdd492e
#
_cell.length_a   1.000
_cell.length_b   1.000
_cell.length_c   1.000
_cell.angle_alpha   90.00
_cell.angle_beta   90.00
_cell.angle_gamma   90.00
#
_symmetry.space_group_name_H-M   'P 1'
#
loop_
_entity.id
_entity.type
_entity.pdbx_description
1 polymer ?
#
loop_
_entity_poly.entity_id
_entity_poly.type
_entity_poly.pdbx_seq_one_letter_code
_entity_poly.pdbx_strand_id
1 'polypeptide(L)'
;MKLGYEVFVRHEVYQILQRVSADDRDRFCDFVESLAEDPFRAGDATTRDDTGRIVQVKMLGSFALFYWADHSAKEVRVMDLTHAAI
;
A
#
# COMPACT_ATOMS: atom_id res chain seq x y z
N MET A 1 -12.20 15.32 -2.91
CA MET A 1 -13.28 14.79 -2.05
C MET A 1 -12.99 13.36 -1.67
N LYS A 2 -13.09 13.04 -0.41
CA LYS A 2 -12.89 11.66 0.06
C LYS A 2 -14.13 10.83 -0.28
N LEU A 3 -13.89 9.59 -0.71
CA LEU A 3 -14.97 8.66 -1.07
C LEU A 3 -15.48 7.86 0.13
N GLY A 4 -15.08 8.20 1.34
CA GLY A 4 -15.49 7.51 2.55
C GLY A 4 -14.75 6.20 2.80
N TYR A 5 -13.63 5.98 2.12
CA TYR A 5 -12.78 4.82 2.36
C TYR A 5 -11.81 5.09 3.50
N GLU A 6 -11.55 4.04 4.29
CA GLU A 6 -10.51 4.07 5.31
C GLU A 6 -9.31 3.25 4.82
N VAL A 7 -8.12 3.69 5.21
CA VAL A 7 -6.88 2.97 4.88
C VAL A 7 -6.36 2.32 6.14
N PHE A 8 -6.17 1.00 6.08
CA PHE A 8 -5.64 0.20 7.17
C PHE A 8 -4.25 -0.29 6.79
N VAL A 9 -3.31 -0.09 7.67
CA VAL A 9 -1.92 -0.51 7.47
C VAL A 9 -1.60 -1.59 8.49
N ARG A 10 -1.12 -2.75 8.01
CA ARG A 10 -0.75 -3.83 8.91
C ARG A 10 0.39 -3.40 9.84
N HIS A 11 0.35 -3.90 11.05
CA HIS A 11 1.35 -3.58 12.06
C HIS A 11 2.77 -3.86 11.58
N GLU A 12 2.98 -4.96 10.88
CA GLU A 12 4.29 -5.36 10.34
C GLU A 12 4.86 -4.32 9.38
N VAL A 13 4.00 -3.61 8.65
CA VAL A 13 4.43 -2.54 7.76
C VAL A 13 5.04 -1.38 8.55
N TYR A 14 4.43 -1.03 9.66
CA TYR A 14 4.99 0.04 10.53
C TYR A 14 6.36 -0.34 11.06
N GLN A 15 6.58 -1.61 11.38
CA GLN A 15 7.88 -2.08 11.85
C GLN A 15 8.96 -1.89 10.78
N ILE A 16 8.61 -2.15 9.52
CA ILE A 16 9.52 -1.96 8.40
C ILE A 16 9.80 -0.49 8.18
N LEU A 17 8.78 0.36 8.29
CA LEU A 17 8.92 1.81 8.12
C LEU A 17 9.92 2.44 9.09
N GLN A 18 10.13 1.85 10.24
CA GLN A 18 11.11 2.35 11.20
C GLN A 18 12.55 2.16 10.71
N ARG A 19 12.76 1.31 9.71
CA ARG A 19 14.09 0.95 9.20
C ARG A 19 14.41 1.56 7.85
N VAL A 20 13.45 2.26 7.23
CA VAL A 20 13.66 2.86 5.92
C VAL A 20 14.15 4.30 6.08
N SER A 21 14.68 4.86 4.99
CA SER A 21 15.11 6.26 4.99
C SER A 21 13.93 7.20 5.16
N ALA A 22 14.20 8.43 5.57
CA ALA A 22 13.16 9.45 5.69
C ALA A 22 12.47 9.71 4.35
N ASP A 23 13.24 9.71 3.25
CA ASP A 23 12.67 9.92 1.91
C ASP A 23 11.72 8.80 1.53
N ASP A 24 12.08 7.54 1.78
CA ASP A 24 11.21 6.41 1.48
C ASP A 24 9.97 6.42 2.36
N ARG A 25 10.12 6.82 3.62
CA ARG A 25 8.97 6.95 4.54
C ARG A 25 8.01 8.03 4.06
N ASP A 26 8.52 9.15 3.58
CA ASP A 26 7.68 10.22 3.03
C ASP A 26 6.94 9.76 1.78
N ARG A 27 7.60 9.02 0.89
CA ARG A 27 6.95 8.45 -0.29
C ARG A 27 5.83 7.51 0.10
N PHE A 28 6.06 6.68 1.11
CA PHE A 28 5.04 5.78 1.63
C PHE A 28 3.84 6.56 2.16
N CYS A 29 4.06 7.54 3.00
CA CYS A 29 2.98 8.34 3.61
C CYS A 29 2.18 9.07 2.54
N ASP A 30 2.84 9.70 1.58
CA ASP A 30 2.17 10.43 0.51
C ASP A 30 1.30 9.48 -0.34
N PHE A 31 1.81 8.32 -0.67
CA PHE A 31 1.06 7.36 -1.47
C PHE A 31 -0.14 6.81 -0.71
N VAL A 32 0.04 6.43 0.54
CA VAL A 32 -1.04 5.89 1.38
C VAL A 32 -2.14 6.94 1.58
N GLU A 33 -1.78 8.19 1.80
CA GLU A 33 -2.77 9.28 1.87
C GLU A 33 -3.54 9.41 0.57
N SER A 34 -2.87 9.25 -0.57
CA SER A 34 -3.53 9.33 -1.87
C SER A 34 -4.55 8.21 -2.07
N LEU A 35 -4.35 7.05 -1.44
CA LEU A 35 -5.30 5.94 -1.53
C LEU A 35 -6.61 6.24 -0.80
N ALA A 36 -6.58 7.04 0.24
CA ALA A 36 -7.80 7.45 0.93
C ALA A 36 -8.67 8.34 0.03
N GLU A 37 -8.05 9.13 -0.82
CA GLU A 37 -8.74 10.02 -1.75
C GLU A 37 -9.10 9.31 -3.05
N ASP A 38 -8.30 8.35 -3.49
CA ASP A 38 -8.54 7.58 -4.70
C ASP A 38 -8.28 6.09 -4.42
N PRO A 39 -9.27 5.38 -3.86
CA PRO A 39 -9.12 3.96 -3.53
C PRO A 39 -9.09 3.05 -4.76
N PHE A 40 -9.39 3.59 -5.95
CA PHE A 40 -9.31 2.84 -7.21
C PHE A 40 -7.94 2.96 -7.87
N ARG A 41 -7.02 3.68 -7.26
CA ARG A 41 -5.69 3.88 -7.82
C ARG A 41 -4.96 2.56 -7.97
N ALA A 42 -4.52 2.27 -9.19
CA ALA A 42 -3.75 1.07 -9.49
C ALA A 42 -2.28 1.27 -9.12
N GLY A 43 -1.61 0.17 -8.80
CA GLY A 43 -0.17 0.16 -8.66
C GLY A 43 0.54 0.06 -10.00
N ASP A 44 1.83 -0.21 -9.95
CA ASP A 44 2.65 -0.40 -11.14
C ASP A 44 2.49 -1.81 -11.72
N ALA A 45 2.09 -2.75 -10.88
CA ALA A 45 1.88 -4.14 -11.26
C ALA A 45 0.84 -4.76 -10.33
N THR A 46 0.43 -5.99 -10.65
CA THR A 46 -0.45 -6.77 -9.79
C THR A 46 0.15 -8.14 -9.51
N THR A 47 -0.26 -8.72 -8.40
CA THR A 47 0.02 -10.11 -8.06
C THR A 47 -1.22 -10.72 -7.41
N ARG A 48 -1.15 -11.99 -7.03
CA ARG A 48 -2.25 -12.64 -6.33
C ARG A 48 -1.76 -13.15 -4.98
N ASP A 49 -2.62 -13.05 -3.98
CA ASP A 49 -2.34 -13.62 -2.67
C ASP A 49 -2.75 -15.11 -2.63
N ASP A 50 -2.61 -15.74 -1.46
CA ASP A 50 -2.92 -17.15 -1.27
C ASP A 50 -4.38 -17.49 -1.53
N THR A 51 -5.26 -16.51 -1.44
CA THR A 51 -6.69 -16.70 -1.69
C THR A 51 -7.08 -16.47 -3.15
N GLY A 52 -6.12 -16.09 -3.98
CA GLY A 52 -6.36 -15.73 -5.39
C GLY A 52 -6.79 -14.28 -5.59
N ARG A 53 -6.80 -13.47 -4.52
CA ARG A 53 -7.16 -12.05 -4.59
C ARG A 53 -6.09 -11.26 -5.32
N ILE A 54 -6.52 -10.35 -6.19
CA ILE A 54 -5.60 -9.45 -6.88
C ILE A 54 -5.10 -8.39 -5.90
N VAL A 55 -3.78 -8.29 -5.79
CA VAL A 55 -3.10 -7.32 -4.92
C VAL A 55 -2.30 -6.38 -5.81
N GLN A 56 -2.42 -5.10 -5.55
CA GLN A 56 -1.66 -4.07 -6.27
C GLN A 56 -0.25 -3.98 -5.70
N VAL A 57 0.71 -3.75 -6.58
CA VAL A 57 2.12 -3.57 -6.21
C VAL A 57 2.56 -2.20 -6.69
N LYS A 58 2.96 -1.35 -5.76
CA LYS A 58 3.47 -0.01 -6.06
C LYS A 58 4.92 0.11 -5.66
N MET A 59 5.76 0.52 -6.61
CA MET A 59 7.18 0.78 -6.31
C MET A 59 7.31 2.15 -5.67
N LEU A 60 7.95 2.20 -4.50
CA LEU A 60 8.19 3.41 -3.72
C LEU A 60 9.67 3.48 -3.37
N GLY A 61 10.44 4.14 -4.22
CA GLY A 61 11.89 4.16 -4.03
C GLY A 61 12.46 2.75 -4.12
N SER A 62 13.13 2.30 -3.07
CA SER A 62 13.71 0.94 -3.03
C SER A 62 12.77 -0.12 -2.44
N PHE A 63 11.49 0.23 -2.26
CA PHE A 63 10.52 -0.69 -1.66
C PHE A 63 9.35 -0.95 -2.58
N ALA A 64 8.74 -2.12 -2.42
CA ALA A 64 7.49 -2.48 -3.06
C ALA A 64 6.40 -2.52 -1.99
N LEU A 65 5.32 -1.78 -2.24
CA LEU A 65 4.15 -1.71 -1.38
C LEU A 65 3.06 -2.60 -1.96
N PHE A 66 2.46 -3.45 -1.12
CA PHE A 66 1.38 -4.36 -1.52
C PHE A 66 0.09 -3.91 -0.85
N TYR A 67 -0.95 -3.66 -1.66
CA TYR A 67 -2.24 -3.21 -1.14
C TYR A 67 -3.39 -3.71 -2.02
N TRP A 68 -4.58 -3.72 -1.45
CA TRP A 68 -5.80 -4.02 -2.20
C TRP A 68 -6.96 -3.22 -1.60
N ALA A 69 -7.98 -2.97 -2.41
CA ALA A 69 -9.16 -2.24 -1.98
C ALA A 69 -10.34 -3.18 -1.84
N ASP A 70 -10.98 -3.15 -0.67
CA ASP A 70 -12.24 -3.84 -0.43
C ASP A 70 -13.36 -2.82 -0.61
N HIS A 71 -13.95 -2.83 -1.79
CA HIS A 71 -14.97 -1.85 -2.15
C HIS A 71 -16.30 -2.11 -1.42
N SER A 72 -16.56 -3.34 -1.02
CA SER A 72 -17.75 -3.67 -0.22
C SER A 72 -17.66 -3.07 1.17
N ALA A 73 -16.51 -3.12 1.79
CA ALA A 73 -16.28 -2.58 3.13
C ALA A 73 -15.80 -1.12 3.10
N LYS A 74 -15.51 -0.57 1.93
CA LYS A 74 -14.91 0.75 1.73
C LYS A 74 -13.61 0.90 2.52
N GLU A 75 -12.72 -0.06 2.31
CA GLU A 75 -11.42 -0.12 2.96
C GLU A 75 -10.33 -0.33 1.93
N VAL A 76 -9.19 0.30 2.15
CA VAL A 76 -7.95 -0.04 1.45
C VAL A 76 -7.03 -0.66 2.49
N ARG A 77 -6.49 -1.83 2.17
CA ARG A 77 -5.63 -2.57 3.09
C ARG A 77 -4.21 -2.60 2.55
N VAL A 78 -3.31 -1.98 3.29
CA VAL A 78 -1.88 -2.04 3.02
C VAL A 78 -1.34 -3.27 3.74
N MET A 79 -0.92 -4.25 2.96
CA MET A 79 -0.64 -5.59 3.48
C MET A 79 0.83 -5.83 3.76
N ASP A 80 1.71 -5.28 2.94
CA ASP A 80 3.13 -5.57 3.06
C ASP A 80 3.96 -4.46 2.44
N LEU A 81 5.19 -4.36 2.91
CA LEU A 81 6.19 -3.46 2.38
C LEU A 81 7.51 -4.22 2.38
N THR A 82 8.04 -4.51 1.21
CA THR A 82 9.25 -5.31 1.10
C THR A 82 10.34 -4.55 0.36
N HIS A 83 11.56 -4.79 0.72
CA HIS A 83 12.70 -4.21 0.01
C HIS A 83 12.75 -4.80 -1.40
N ALA A 84 12.72 -3.94 -2.41
CA ALA A 84 12.75 -4.34 -3.81
C ALA A 84 14.19 -4.51 -4.30
N ALA A 85 15.05 -4.99 -3.45
CA ALA A 85 16.45 -5.20 -3.78
C ALA A 85 16.59 -6.29 -4.83
N ILE A 86 17.58 -6.14 -5.61
CA ILE A 86 17.91 -7.03 -6.69
C ILE A 86 18.95 -8.02 -6.22
#